data_f94a9eaa5c2ec02a0dd99b8be6efaf92
#
_entry.id   f94a9eaa5c2ec02a0dd99b8be6efaf92
#
_cell.length_a   1.000
_cell.length_b   1.000
_cell.length_c   1.000
_cell.angle_alpha   90.00
_cell.angle_beta   90.00
_cell.angle_gamma   90.00
#
_symmetry.space_group_name_H-M   'P 1'
#
loop_
_entity.id
_entity.type
_entity.pdbx_description
1 polymer ?
#
loop_
_entity_poly.entity_id
_entity_poly.type
_entity_poly.pdbx_seq_one_letter_code
_entity_poly.pdbx_strand_id
1 'polypeptide(L)'
;MVPGLSGHEDLIRAEIRKKLEAEDIQCASDRLGNLISTFKGDEGPSVMVFAHMDQLGFVVRKINDDGIIKVVRMGGVPERALLSQSVILYSKNKPYIDGIIYNKSHHITEPSEKYFVPKAAEISIDTGLRSKLEVEQHGIKIGSPVVYKPQSLEMKNDCIAGTSIDDRAGCAVLLELARHLKKRKNGPTVHIVFSAVSYTHLRAHETTD
;
A
#
# COMPACT_ATOMS: atom_id res chain seq x y z
N MET A 1 -9.23 1.52 -6.05
CA MET A 1 -7.97 0.87 -5.60
C MET A 1 -8.15 0.32 -4.19
N VAL A 2 -7.54 -0.83 -3.90
CA VAL A 2 -7.65 -1.54 -2.61
C VAL A 2 -6.45 -1.17 -1.75
N PRO A 3 -6.61 -0.84 -0.45
CA PRO A 3 -5.50 -0.53 0.45
C PRO A 3 -4.63 -1.77 0.73
N GLY A 4 -3.37 -1.56 1.03
CA GLY A 4 -2.40 -2.62 1.33
C GLY A 4 -1.09 -2.00 1.80
N LEU A 5 -1.06 -1.48 3.04
CA LEU A 5 0.18 -1.01 3.66
C LEU A 5 1.13 -2.18 3.87
N SER A 6 2.45 -1.95 3.76
CA SER A 6 3.46 -2.96 4.12
C SER A 6 3.17 -3.60 5.48
N GLY A 7 3.08 -4.95 5.52
CA GLY A 7 2.65 -5.72 6.69
C GLY A 7 1.13 -5.82 6.90
N HIS A 8 0.32 -5.19 6.04
CA HIS A 8 -1.15 -5.19 6.07
C HIS A 8 -1.74 -5.39 4.66
N GLU A 9 -1.17 -6.32 3.87
CA GLU A 9 -1.52 -6.55 2.47
C GLU A 9 -2.73 -7.48 2.28
N ASP A 10 -3.38 -7.92 3.34
CA ASP A 10 -4.46 -8.92 3.26
C ASP A 10 -5.56 -8.56 2.25
N LEU A 11 -5.96 -7.29 2.21
CA LEU A 11 -7.04 -6.83 1.32
C LEU A 11 -6.62 -6.86 -0.14
N ILE A 12 -5.45 -6.36 -0.47
CA ILE A 12 -4.97 -6.37 -1.86
C ILE A 12 -4.62 -7.78 -2.31
N ARG A 13 -4.05 -8.61 -1.44
CA ARG A 13 -3.79 -10.02 -1.73
C ARG A 13 -5.08 -10.77 -2.04
N ALA A 14 -6.13 -10.53 -1.26
CA ALA A 14 -7.45 -11.12 -1.50
C ALA A 14 -8.04 -10.67 -2.84
N GLU A 15 -7.88 -9.40 -3.21
CA GLU A 15 -8.36 -8.87 -4.50
C GLU A 15 -7.60 -9.48 -5.69
N ILE A 16 -6.27 -9.58 -5.59
CA ILE A 16 -5.45 -10.22 -6.63
C ILE A 16 -5.81 -11.69 -6.77
N ARG A 17 -5.95 -12.41 -5.64
CA ARG A 17 -6.39 -13.81 -5.62
C ARG A 17 -7.74 -13.98 -6.34
N LYS A 18 -8.72 -13.16 -5.98
CA LYS A 18 -10.05 -13.18 -6.62
C LYS A 18 -9.97 -12.99 -8.13
N LYS A 19 -9.09 -12.10 -8.62
CA LYS A 19 -8.89 -11.88 -10.06
C LYS A 19 -8.25 -13.07 -10.75
N LEU A 20 -7.30 -13.76 -10.11
CA LEU A 20 -6.69 -14.97 -10.64
C LEU A 20 -7.70 -16.14 -10.67
N GLU A 21 -8.43 -16.34 -9.58
CA GLU A 21 -9.45 -17.39 -9.46
C GLU A 21 -10.60 -17.19 -10.45
N ALA A 22 -11.01 -15.96 -10.74
CA ALA A 22 -12.02 -15.66 -11.76
C ALA A 22 -11.59 -16.07 -13.18
N GLU A 23 -10.30 -16.23 -13.40
CA GLU A 23 -9.70 -16.73 -14.63
C GLU A 23 -9.29 -18.20 -14.51
N ASP A 24 -9.76 -18.95 -13.48
CA ASP A 24 -9.33 -20.32 -13.14
C ASP A 24 -7.80 -20.47 -13.06
N ILE A 25 -7.10 -19.49 -12.55
CA ILE A 25 -5.66 -19.53 -12.31
C ILE A 25 -5.42 -19.84 -10.84
N GLN A 26 -4.78 -20.96 -10.57
CA GLN A 26 -4.44 -21.37 -9.21
C GLN A 26 -3.33 -20.50 -8.64
N CYS A 27 -3.46 -20.13 -7.38
CA CYS A 27 -2.44 -19.39 -6.63
C CYS A 27 -2.39 -19.85 -5.17
N ALA A 28 -1.20 -19.75 -4.58
CA ALA A 28 -0.95 -20.08 -3.18
C ALA A 28 -0.27 -18.91 -2.48
N SER A 29 -0.52 -18.73 -1.19
CA SER A 29 0.26 -17.80 -0.37
C SER A 29 1.34 -18.55 0.39
N ASP A 30 2.52 -17.98 0.45
CA ASP A 30 3.60 -18.44 1.34
C ASP A 30 3.47 -17.83 2.76
N ARG A 31 4.43 -18.15 3.62
CA ARG A 31 4.47 -17.68 5.02
C ARG A 31 4.74 -16.19 5.15
N LEU A 32 5.33 -15.56 4.15
CA LEU A 32 5.62 -14.11 4.12
C LEU A 32 4.42 -13.32 3.59
N GLY A 33 3.39 -14.00 3.09
CA GLY A 33 2.21 -13.36 2.52
C GLY A 33 2.33 -13.08 1.02
N ASN A 34 3.38 -13.54 0.34
CA ASN A 34 3.45 -13.47 -1.12
C ASN A 34 2.34 -14.34 -1.74
N LEU A 35 1.80 -13.89 -2.87
CA LEU A 35 0.86 -14.69 -3.66
C LEU A 35 1.56 -15.20 -4.91
N ILE A 36 1.58 -16.51 -5.11
CA ILE A 36 2.36 -17.19 -6.14
C ILE A 36 1.46 -18.01 -7.04
N SER A 37 1.60 -17.83 -8.36
CA SER A 37 1.02 -18.70 -9.39
C SER A 37 2.14 -19.33 -10.20
N THR A 38 2.07 -20.65 -10.42
CA THR A 38 3.09 -21.40 -11.16
C THR A 38 2.50 -21.97 -12.42
N PHE A 39 3.08 -21.62 -13.55
CA PHE A 39 2.75 -22.13 -14.88
C PHE A 39 3.86 -23.10 -15.30
N LYS A 40 3.59 -24.39 -15.16
CA LYS A 40 4.56 -25.43 -15.50
C LYS A 40 4.87 -25.41 -16.99
N GLY A 41 6.12 -25.63 -17.32
CA GLY A 41 6.64 -25.82 -18.66
C GLY A 41 7.68 -26.92 -18.65
N ASP A 42 8.08 -27.35 -19.83
CA ASP A 42 8.95 -28.50 -20.12
C ASP A 42 10.27 -28.09 -20.79
N GLU A 43 10.46 -26.80 -21.04
CA GLU A 43 11.62 -26.27 -21.76
C GLU A 43 12.40 -25.26 -20.94
N GLY A 44 13.73 -25.36 -20.97
CA GLY A 44 14.66 -24.38 -20.43
C GLY A 44 14.62 -24.19 -18.90
N PRO A 45 15.31 -23.18 -18.39
CA PRO A 45 15.32 -22.85 -16.97
C PRO A 45 14.02 -22.22 -16.51
N SER A 46 13.67 -22.42 -15.23
CA SER A 46 12.53 -21.73 -14.62
C SER A 46 12.77 -20.21 -14.55
N VAL A 47 11.72 -19.44 -14.80
CA VAL A 47 11.72 -17.97 -14.76
C VAL A 47 10.82 -17.50 -13.64
N MET A 48 11.26 -16.53 -12.85
CA MET A 48 10.43 -15.82 -11.86
C MET A 48 10.21 -14.39 -12.30
N VAL A 49 8.95 -13.96 -12.31
CA VAL A 49 8.55 -12.57 -12.56
C VAL A 49 7.77 -12.09 -11.36
N PHE A 50 8.13 -10.93 -10.84
CA PHE A 50 7.51 -10.44 -9.60
C PHE A 50 7.23 -8.94 -9.66
N ALA A 51 6.21 -8.53 -8.88
CA ALA A 51 5.85 -7.15 -8.57
C ALA A 51 5.39 -7.08 -7.12
N HIS A 52 5.62 -5.95 -6.43
CA HIS A 52 5.15 -5.82 -5.06
C HIS A 52 3.73 -5.25 -4.99
N MET A 53 2.93 -5.78 -4.05
CA MET A 53 1.54 -5.36 -3.89
C MET A 53 1.32 -4.40 -2.73
N ASP A 54 2.34 -4.13 -1.92
CA ASP A 54 2.26 -3.16 -0.83
C ASP A 54 2.33 -1.72 -1.32
N GLN A 55 2.01 -0.80 -0.45
CA GLN A 55 2.06 0.63 -0.68
C GLN A 55 2.61 1.38 0.53
N LEU A 56 3.10 2.58 0.29
CA LEU A 56 3.53 3.50 1.32
C LEU A 56 2.37 3.98 2.19
N GLY A 57 2.67 4.35 3.43
CA GLY A 57 1.70 4.94 4.32
C GLY A 57 2.21 5.06 5.75
N PHE A 58 1.33 4.82 6.71
CA PHE A 58 1.62 5.03 8.11
C PHE A 58 0.96 3.96 8.98
N VAL A 59 1.42 3.88 10.22
CA VAL A 59 0.80 3.07 11.29
C VAL A 59 0.44 3.99 12.44
N VAL A 60 -0.74 3.80 13.01
CA VAL A 60 -1.19 4.54 14.20
C VAL A 60 -0.26 4.26 15.37
N ARG A 61 0.35 5.31 15.91
CA ARG A 61 1.25 5.26 17.06
C ARG A 61 0.57 5.65 18.37
N LYS A 62 -0.32 6.64 18.31
CA LYS A 62 -1.04 7.17 19.47
C LYS A 62 -2.39 7.73 19.01
N ILE A 63 -3.39 7.61 19.85
CA ILE A 63 -4.68 8.28 19.73
C ILE A 63 -4.78 9.19 20.95
N ASN A 64 -4.92 10.49 20.73
CA ASN A 64 -5.09 11.47 21.79
C ASN A 64 -6.53 11.43 22.34
N ASP A 65 -6.77 12.00 23.50
CA ASP A 65 -8.09 12.03 24.13
C ASP A 65 -9.12 12.84 23.32
N ASP A 66 -8.66 13.83 22.56
CA ASP A 66 -9.46 14.65 21.62
C ASP A 66 -9.75 13.96 20.26
N GLY A 67 -9.32 12.70 20.07
CA GLY A 67 -9.52 11.94 18.84
C GLY A 67 -8.44 12.16 17.78
N ILE A 68 -7.51 13.08 17.96
CA ILE A 68 -6.40 13.32 17.01
C ILE A 68 -5.42 12.14 17.04
N ILE A 69 -5.06 11.66 15.85
CA ILE A 69 -4.27 10.45 15.67
C ILE A 69 -2.83 10.82 15.29
N LYS A 70 -1.87 10.27 16.01
CA LYS A 70 -0.43 10.35 15.70
C LYS A 70 0.03 9.06 15.04
N VAL A 71 0.91 9.19 14.06
CA VAL A 71 1.35 8.06 13.24
C VAL A 71 2.87 7.99 13.13
N VAL A 72 3.36 6.84 12.67
CA VAL A 72 4.73 6.66 12.18
C VAL A 72 4.67 6.23 10.71
N ARG A 73 5.65 6.63 9.93
CA ARG A 73 5.71 6.28 8.51
C ARG A 73 6.11 4.82 8.30
N MET A 74 5.57 4.25 7.22
CA MET A 74 5.97 2.97 6.66
C MET A 74 6.39 3.19 5.22
N GLY A 75 7.69 2.92 4.94
CA GLY A 75 8.30 3.18 3.63
C GLY A 75 8.77 4.62 3.42
N GLY A 76 9.20 4.92 2.21
CA GLY A 76 9.80 6.19 1.78
C GLY A 76 8.79 7.29 1.48
N VAL A 77 8.00 7.72 2.45
CA VAL A 77 7.00 8.77 2.27
C VAL A 77 7.67 10.14 2.18
N PRO A 78 7.43 10.95 1.12
CA PRO A 78 8.03 12.27 0.97
C PRO A 78 7.39 13.28 1.91
N GLU A 79 8.12 13.76 2.93
CA GLU A 79 7.60 14.65 3.98
C GLU A 79 6.99 15.95 3.43
N ARG A 80 7.56 16.51 2.35
CA ARG A 80 7.06 17.75 1.72
C ARG A 80 5.66 17.64 1.14
N ALA A 81 5.20 16.42 0.86
CA ALA A 81 3.90 16.16 0.24
C ALA A 81 2.83 15.70 1.24
N LEU A 82 3.12 15.70 2.55
CA LEU A 82 2.24 15.10 3.55
C LEU A 82 1.06 15.98 3.96
N LEU A 83 1.32 17.25 4.22
CA LEU A 83 0.30 18.14 4.78
C LEU A 83 -0.89 18.29 3.85
N SER A 84 -2.09 18.29 4.42
CA SER A 84 -3.37 18.38 3.71
C SER A 84 -3.72 17.19 2.80
N GLN A 85 -2.96 16.10 2.86
CA GLN A 85 -3.30 14.89 2.13
C GLN A 85 -4.48 14.16 2.78
N SER A 86 -5.39 13.68 1.94
CA SER A 86 -6.45 12.78 2.38
C SER A 86 -5.91 11.37 2.57
N VAL A 87 -6.30 10.75 3.66
CA VAL A 87 -5.91 9.38 4.02
C VAL A 87 -7.13 8.55 4.37
N ILE A 88 -6.97 7.24 4.37
CA ILE A 88 -7.93 6.32 4.95
C ILE A 88 -7.25 5.50 6.04
N LEU A 89 -7.97 5.33 7.14
CA LEU A 89 -7.61 4.41 8.22
C LEU A 89 -8.49 3.18 8.07
N TYR A 90 -7.93 2.01 8.28
CA TYR A 90 -8.70 0.80 8.15
C TYR A 90 -8.33 -0.26 9.19
N SER A 91 -9.29 -1.12 9.47
CA SER A 91 -9.10 -2.31 10.26
C SER A 91 -9.83 -3.48 9.61
N LYS A 92 -9.48 -4.70 10.02
CA LYS A 92 -10.14 -5.90 9.52
C LYS A 92 -11.64 -5.86 9.89
N ASN A 93 -12.49 -6.06 8.89
CA ASN A 93 -13.95 -6.16 9.05
C ASN A 93 -14.69 -4.88 9.50
N LYS A 94 -14.11 -3.71 9.33
CA LYS A 94 -14.77 -2.42 9.59
C LYS A 94 -14.72 -1.54 8.33
N PRO A 95 -15.68 -0.64 8.14
CA PRO A 95 -15.60 0.39 7.09
C PRO A 95 -14.33 1.23 7.23
N TYR A 96 -13.82 1.73 6.12
CA TYR A 96 -12.73 2.70 6.14
C TYR A 96 -13.18 4.00 6.78
N ILE A 97 -12.27 4.67 7.47
CA ILE A 97 -12.47 6.00 8.01
C ILE A 97 -11.63 6.97 7.19
N ASP A 98 -12.27 7.97 6.65
CA ASP A 98 -11.57 9.08 6.01
C ASP A 98 -10.89 9.95 7.05
N GLY A 99 -9.72 10.44 6.73
CA GLY A 99 -8.97 11.40 7.53
C GLY A 99 -8.19 12.36 6.66
N ILE A 100 -7.75 13.43 7.27
CA ILE A 100 -6.86 14.42 6.65
C ILE A 100 -5.60 14.58 7.50
N ILE A 101 -4.44 14.65 6.85
CA ILE A 101 -3.21 15.03 7.55
C ILE A 101 -3.30 16.51 7.86
N TYR A 102 -3.34 16.82 9.17
CA TYR A 102 -3.53 18.16 9.68
C TYR A 102 -2.44 19.12 9.22
N ASN A 103 -2.85 20.33 8.87
CA ASN A 103 -1.95 21.45 8.57
C ASN A 103 -2.45 22.70 9.30
N LYS A 104 -1.54 23.48 9.87
CA LYS A 104 -1.86 24.78 10.45
C LYS A 104 -2.36 25.73 9.37
N SER A 105 -3.37 26.53 9.70
CA SER A 105 -3.80 27.63 8.82
C SER A 105 -2.67 28.67 8.70
N HIS A 106 -2.55 29.30 7.52
CA HIS A 106 -1.57 30.35 7.26
C HIS A 106 -1.59 31.48 8.31
N HIS A 107 -2.80 31.84 8.79
CA HIS A 107 -2.97 32.93 9.75
C HIS A 107 -2.44 32.65 11.15
N ILE A 108 -2.31 31.38 11.52
CA ILE A 108 -1.79 30.97 12.84
C ILE A 108 -0.39 30.32 12.75
N THR A 109 0.20 30.34 11.55
CA THR A 109 1.54 29.79 11.31
C THR A 109 2.57 30.89 11.53
N GLU A 110 3.48 30.66 12.48
CA GLU A 110 4.57 31.59 12.75
C GLU A 110 5.51 31.76 11.55
N PRO A 111 6.12 32.92 11.31
CA PRO A 111 7.02 33.15 10.19
C PRO A 111 8.15 32.12 10.07
N SER A 112 8.68 31.66 11.19
CA SER A 112 9.71 30.59 11.26
C SER A 112 9.23 29.22 10.84
N GLU A 113 7.92 28.96 10.95
CA GLU A 113 7.31 27.67 10.60
C GLU A 113 6.88 27.58 9.13
N LYS A 114 6.76 28.71 8.42
CA LYS A 114 6.18 28.76 7.05
C LYS A 114 6.88 27.86 6.04
N TYR A 115 8.19 27.69 6.21
CA TYR A 115 9.01 26.87 5.31
C TYR A 115 9.49 25.58 5.97
N PHE A 116 8.98 25.28 7.17
CA PHE A 116 9.32 24.06 7.89
C PHE A 116 8.58 22.87 7.31
N VAL A 117 9.31 21.78 7.07
CA VAL A 117 8.75 20.50 6.67
C VAL A 117 8.66 19.63 7.92
N PRO A 118 7.47 19.33 8.44
CA PRO A 118 7.34 18.50 9.62
C PRO A 118 7.85 17.08 9.35
N LYS A 119 8.53 16.51 10.33
CA LYS A 119 8.91 15.09 10.28
C LYS A 119 7.65 14.24 10.31
N ALA A 120 7.69 13.08 9.65
CA ALA A 120 6.54 12.17 9.62
C ALA A 120 6.01 11.78 11.02
N ALA A 121 6.88 11.75 12.03
CA ALA A 121 6.48 11.49 13.43
C ALA A 121 5.72 12.65 14.10
N GLU A 122 5.76 13.84 13.52
CA GLU A 122 5.11 15.06 14.05
C GLU A 122 3.72 15.25 13.46
N ILE A 123 3.40 14.60 12.36
CA ILE A 123 2.11 14.73 11.71
C ILE A 123 0.97 14.22 12.57
N SER A 124 -0.18 14.81 12.36
CA SER A 124 -1.43 14.44 13.02
C SER A 124 -2.48 14.19 11.96
N ILE A 125 -3.36 13.24 12.21
CA ILE A 125 -4.50 12.95 11.35
C ILE A 125 -5.76 13.29 12.10
N ASP A 126 -6.60 14.08 11.47
CA ASP A 126 -7.96 14.40 11.91
C ASP A 126 -8.95 13.57 11.09
N THR A 127 -9.82 12.86 11.78
CA THR A 127 -10.90 12.02 11.19
C THR A 127 -12.30 12.61 11.45
N GLY A 128 -12.38 13.77 12.12
CA GLY A 128 -13.62 14.36 12.58
C GLY A 128 -14.20 13.71 13.84
N LEU A 129 -13.61 12.60 14.33
CA LEU A 129 -13.98 11.96 15.59
C LEU A 129 -13.40 12.75 16.76
N ARG A 130 -14.16 12.93 17.83
CA ARG A 130 -13.87 13.91 18.90
C ARG A 130 -13.35 13.29 20.18
N SER A 131 -13.14 11.99 20.21
CA SER A 131 -12.57 11.31 21.36
C SER A 131 -11.84 10.05 20.97
N LYS A 132 -10.89 9.64 21.81
CA LYS A 132 -10.21 8.36 21.68
C LYS A 132 -11.21 7.20 21.65
N LEU A 133 -12.25 7.26 22.48
CA LEU A 133 -13.27 6.21 22.55
C LEU A 133 -14.01 6.08 21.20
N GLU A 134 -14.40 7.18 20.58
CA GLU A 134 -15.04 7.14 19.26
C GLU A 134 -14.14 6.51 18.20
N VAL A 135 -12.85 6.88 18.16
CA VAL A 135 -11.87 6.29 17.24
C VAL A 135 -11.75 4.78 17.46
N GLU A 136 -11.66 4.34 18.69
CA GLU A 136 -11.55 2.91 19.06
C GLU A 136 -12.84 2.13 18.74
N GLN A 137 -14.02 2.72 18.90
CA GLN A 137 -15.30 2.12 18.52
C GLN A 137 -15.41 1.86 17.01
N HIS A 138 -14.77 2.68 16.20
CA HIS A 138 -14.64 2.46 14.75
C HIS A 138 -13.56 1.42 14.39
N GLY A 139 -12.91 0.81 15.39
CA GLY A 139 -11.96 -0.28 15.22
C GLY A 139 -10.53 0.18 14.94
N ILE A 140 -10.24 1.47 15.07
CA ILE A 140 -8.89 2.01 14.93
C ILE A 140 -8.19 1.96 16.29
N LYS A 141 -6.99 1.41 16.30
CA LYS A 141 -6.15 1.24 17.48
C LYS A 141 -4.68 1.48 17.15
N ILE A 142 -3.84 1.50 18.15
CA ILE A 142 -2.38 1.49 17.94
C ILE A 142 -2.03 0.28 17.07
N GLY A 143 -1.22 0.50 16.03
CA GLY A 143 -0.89 -0.50 15.01
C GLY A 143 -1.86 -0.54 13.82
N SER A 144 -2.97 0.20 13.82
CA SER A 144 -3.87 0.26 12.66
C SER A 144 -3.19 0.92 11.47
N PRO A 145 -3.35 0.36 10.26
CA PRO A 145 -2.77 0.91 9.03
C PRO A 145 -3.50 2.16 8.56
N VAL A 146 -2.73 3.06 7.98
CA VAL A 146 -3.19 4.30 7.35
C VAL A 146 -2.51 4.42 6.00
N VAL A 147 -3.27 4.68 4.96
CA VAL A 147 -2.74 4.88 3.61
C VAL A 147 -3.33 6.13 2.99
N TYR A 148 -2.68 6.68 1.97
CA TYR A 148 -3.28 7.74 1.17
C TYR A 148 -4.63 7.29 0.62
N LYS A 149 -5.60 8.20 0.64
CA LYS A 149 -6.92 7.90 0.03
C LYS A 149 -6.71 7.57 -1.45
N PRO A 150 -7.19 6.41 -1.91
CA PRO A 150 -6.99 6.00 -3.29
C PRO A 150 -7.53 7.03 -4.28
N GLN A 151 -6.68 7.48 -5.18
CA GLN A 151 -7.03 8.44 -6.24
C GLN A 151 -6.43 7.99 -7.57
N SER A 152 -7.14 8.22 -8.65
CA SER A 152 -6.64 8.09 -10.01
C SER A 152 -7.15 9.24 -10.86
N LEU A 153 -6.27 9.82 -11.65
CA LEU A 153 -6.56 10.91 -12.57
C LEU A 153 -6.17 10.48 -13.97
N GLU A 154 -7.10 10.55 -14.88
CA GLU A 154 -6.80 10.44 -16.30
C GLU A 154 -6.29 11.80 -16.81
N MET A 155 -5.13 11.80 -17.38
CA MET A 155 -4.43 12.99 -17.86
C MET A 155 -4.35 12.99 -19.38
N LYS A 156 -3.85 14.08 -19.95
CA LYS A 156 -3.61 14.16 -21.41
C LYS A 156 -2.55 13.16 -21.85
N ASN A 157 -2.58 12.80 -23.14
CA ASN A 157 -1.66 11.87 -23.79
C ASN A 157 -1.67 10.46 -23.16
N ASP A 158 -2.86 9.96 -22.81
CA ASP A 158 -3.07 8.63 -22.25
C ASP A 158 -2.25 8.35 -20.96
N CYS A 159 -1.94 9.41 -20.22
CA CYS A 159 -1.24 9.32 -18.95
C CYS A 159 -2.22 9.14 -17.79
N ILE A 160 -1.82 8.37 -16.81
CA ILE A 160 -2.55 8.17 -15.55
C ILE A 160 -1.66 8.59 -14.39
N ALA A 161 -2.19 9.43 -13.51
CA ALA A 161 -1.59 9.71 -12.22
C ALA A 161 -2.45 9.14 -11.10
N GLY A 162 -1.83 8.68 -10.02
CA GLY A 162 -2.61 8.13 -8.90
C GLY A 162 -1.75 7.66 -7.76
N THR A 163 -2.43 7.26 -6.67
CA THR A 163 -1.77 6.66 -5.53
C THR A 163 -1.33 5.23 -5.84
N SER A 164 -0.16 4.84 -5.35
CA SER A 164 0.31 3.44 -5.39
C SER A 164 0.48 2.86 -6.80
N ILE A 165 0.78 3.69 -7.81
CA ILE A 165 1.14 3.20 -9.15
C ILE A 165 2.38 2.31 -9.06
N ASP A 166 3.33 2.68 -8.24
CA ASP A 166 4.44 1.84 -7.81
C ASP A 166 3.99 0.97 -6.60
N ASP A 167 3.82 -0.37 -6.71
CA ASP A 167 4.00 -1.11 -7.96
C ASP A 167 2.70 -1.85 -8.39
N ARG A 168 1.56 -1.16 -8.24
CA ARG A 168 0.26 -1.70 -8.70
C ARG A 168 0.19 -1.83 -10.22
N ALA A 169 0.99 -1.03 -10.96
CA ALA A 169 1.15 -1.17 -12.39
C ALA A 169 1.81 -2.51 -12.72
N GLY A 170 2.90 -2.86 -12.04
CA GLY A 170 3.53 -4.17 -12.16
C GLY A 170 2.57 -5.30 -11.81
N CYS A 171 1.79 -5.17 -10.74
CA CYS A 171 0.76 -6.16 -10.40
C CYS A 171 -0.29 -6.33 -11.52
N ALA A 172 -0.70 -5.25 -12.18
CA ALA A 172 -1.64 -5.32 -13.30
C ALA A 172 -1.03 -6.05 -14.50
N VAL A 173 0.23 -5.75 -14.82
CA VAL A 173 0.99 -6.46 -15.87
C VAL A 173 1.11 -7.94 -15.55
N LEU A 174 1.39 -8.31 -14.31
CA LEU A 174 1.49 -9.72 -13.89
C LEU A 174 0.14 -10.44 -13.99
N LEU A 175 -0.97 -9.80 -13.69
CA LEU A 175 -2.31 -10.37 -13.88
C LEU A 175 -2.58 -10.66 -15.36
N GLU A 176 -2.21 -9.74 -16.25
CA GLU A 176 -2.38 -9.92 -17.69
C GLU A 176 -1.43 -11.00 -18.22
N LEU A 177 -0.17 -11.01 -17.77
CA LEU A 177 0.78 -12.07 -18.09
C LEU A 177 0.25 -13.45 -17.68
N ALA A 178 -0.37 -13.56 -16.50
CA ALA A 178 -0.95 -14.82 -16.03
C ALA A 178 -2.04 -15.34 -16.98
N ARG A 179 -2.89 -14.47 -17.52
CA ARG A 179 -3.92 -14.81 -18.52
C ARG A 179 -3.30 -15.36 -19.81
N HIS A 180 -2.20 -14.78 -20.26
CA HIS A 180 -1.47 -15.24 -21.44
C HIS A 180 -0.78 -16.58 -21.19
N LEU A 181 -0.12 -16.74 -20.05
CA LEU A 181 0.57 -17.99 -19.67
C LEU A 181 -0.39 -19.16 -19.52
N LYS A 182 -1.61 -18.93 -19.03
CA LYS A 182 -2.66 -19.98 -18.96
C LYS A 182 -2.97 -20.61 -20.33
N LYS A 183 -2.86 -19.85 -21.41
CA LYS A 183 -3.16 -20.28 -22.79
C LYS A 183 -1.93 -20.84 -23.52
N ARG A 184 -0.75 -20.73 -22.92
CA ARG A 184 0.51 -21.16 -23.53
C ARG A 184 0.59 -22.70 -23.56
N LYS A 185 1.14 -23.25 -24.63
CA LYS A 185 1.30 -24.69 -24.80
C LYS A 185 2.68 -25.21 -24.37
N ASN A 186 3.75 -24.49 -24.72
CA ASN A 186 5.14 -24.90 -24.51
C ASN A 186 5.97 -23.77 -23.88
N GLY A 187 7.14 -24.09 -23.35
CA GLY A 187 8.12 -23.12 -22.86
C GLY A 187 8.57 -23.37 -21.42
N PRO A 188 9.32 -22.47 -20.80
CA PRO A 188 9.86 -22.65 -19.46
C PRO A 188 8.77 -22.64 -18.38
N THR A 189 9.06 -23.22 -17.22
CA THR A 189 8.23 -22.99 -16.02
C THR A 189 8.32 -21.52 -15.64
N VAL A 190 7.16 -20.89 -15.41
CA VAL A 190 7.09 -19.47 -15.00
C VAL A 190 6.40 -19.37 -13.65
N HIS A 191 7.06 -18.71 -12.71
CA HIS A 191 6.50 -18.32 -11.42
C HIS A 191 6.15 -16.84 -11.45
N ILE A 192 4.88 -16.50 -11.30
CA ILE A 192 4.42 -15.14 -11.08
C ILE A 192 4.28 -14.93 -9.57
N VAL A 193 4.93 -13.91 -9.05
CA VAL A 193 4.95 -13.62 -7.62
C VAL A 193 4.46 -12.18 -7.37
N PHE A 194 3.36 -12.05 -6.66
CA PHE A 194 2.92 -10.78 -6.08
C PHE A 194 3.50 -10.71 -4.68
N SER A 195 4.56 -9.94 -4.50
CA SER A 195 5.27 -9.89 -3.22
C SER A 195 4.53 -9.03 -2.19
N ALA A 196 4.52 -9.49 -0.94
CA ALA A 196 3.89 -8.78 0.18
C ALA A 196 4.66 -7.51 0.55
N VAL A 197 6.00 -7.54 0.44
CA VAL A 197 6.89 -6.44 0.83
C VAL A 197 7.73 -6.03 -0.36
N SER A 198 7.95 -4.71 -0.51
CA SER A 198 8.87 -4.18 -1.51
C SER A 198 10.26 -4.83 -1.36
N TYR A 199 10.79 -5.34 -2.44
CA TYR A 199 12.11 -5.98 -2.51
C TYR A 199 13.28 -5.03 -2.20
N THR A 200 13.04 -3.74 -2.06
CA THR A 200 14.06 -2.74 -1.70
C THR A 200 14.69 -3.01 -0.33
N HIS A 201 14.01 -3.74 0.56
CA HIS A 201 14.58 -4.18 1.83
C HIS A 201 15.59 -5.33 1.69
N LEU A 202 15.60 -6.06 0.58
CA LEU A 202 16.57 -7.12 0.31
C LEU A 202 17.94 -6.57 -0.12
N ARG A 203 18.03 -5.31 -0.56
CA ARG A 203 19.30 -4.66 -0.93
C ARG A 203 20.19 -4.30 0.26
N ALA A 204 19.68 -4.30 1.48
CA ALA A 204 20.46 -3.94 2.66
C ALA A 204 21.54 -4.98 3.06
N HIS A 205 21.59 -6.13 2.41
CA HIS A 205 22.54 -7.22 2.71
C HIS A 205 23.58 -7.50 1.62
N GLU A 206 23.56 -6.76 0.51
CA GLU A 206 24.50 -7.01 -0.59
C GLU A 206 25.70 -6.05 -0.68
N THR A 207 25.91 -5.17 0.30
CA THR A 207 27.05 -4.26 0.31
C THR A 207 27.82 -4.36 1.63
N THR A 208 28.42 -5.50 1.86
CA THR A 208 29.59 -5.64 2.75
C THR A 208 30.53 -6.68 2.13
N ASP A 209 31.31 -6.22 1.15
CA ASP A 209 32.66 -6.70 0.86
C ASP A 209 33.55 -5.50 0.67
#